data_5d94bd413a07b5af506e4b74adc59b4b
#
_entry.id   5d94bd413a07b5af506e4b74adc59b4b
#
_cell.length_a   1.000
_cell.length_b   1.000
_cell.length_c   1.000
_cell.angle_alpha   90.00
_cell.angle_beta   90.00
_cell.angle_gamma   90.00
#
_symmetry.space_group_name_H-M   'P 1'
#
loop_
_entity.id
_entity.type
_entity.pdbx_description
1 polymer ?
#
loop_
_entity_poly.entity_id
_entity_poly.type
_entity_poly.pdbx_seq_one_letter_code
_entity_poly.pdbx_strand_id
1 'polypeptide(L)'
;MSASGAIPEPPIEMPPARTVLVPGRGEFFLRDTGGDGPVLMLLHGWLVNADLNWCGAYAALALAGYRVLAIDHRGHGRGLRPLVAFRLTDCAADMAGVLRTLGLPPAILVGYSMGGAIAQLAARDHPDVVAGLVLSGTAQHFQEARDRRAWRAMSPLGLALAIAPGRVWEAGFNRLGVSGEAGSASAWLYSELLRNSPRDLAEAGRELGRFDSRPWLSELRLPAAVVLTARDAAVPPERQRELATALGAKLFEAPIDHLQITTGWQEYNPVLLEALRSVLESTVSAQTNPKPALDESAPAHKSEAAPEESPVR
;
A
#
# COMPACT_ATOMS: atom_id res chain seq x y z
N MET A 1 20.65 -7.80 36.13
CA MET A 1 21.75 -7.92 35.15
C MET A 1 21.31 -7.10 33.95
N SER A 2 22.03 -5.99 33.72
CA SER A 2 21.71 -5.01 32.66
C SER A 2 22.04 -5.67 31.31
N ALA A 3 21.02 -6.06 30.55
CA ALA A 3 21.19 -6.42 29.16
C ALA A 3 21.59 -5.13 28.41
N SER A 4 22.76 -5.14 27.83
CA SER A 4 23.23 -4.12 26.89
C SER A 4 22.11 -3.79 25.91
N GLY A 5 21.59 -2.55 25.97
CA GLY A 5 20.48 -2.09 25.14
C GLY A 5 20.87 -1.81 23.68
N ALA A 6 21.60 -2.72 23.04
CA ALA A 6 21.88 -2.64 21.62
C ALA A 6 20.56 -2.84 20.86
N ILE A 7 20.22 -1.90 19.99
CA ILE A 7 19.09 -2.01 19.08
C ILE A 7 19.42 -3.17 18.13
N PRO A 8 18.51 -4.18 17.98
CA PRO A 8 18.75 -5.28 17.06
C PRO A 8 18.92 -4.76 15.63
N GLU A 9 19.96 -5.24 14.96
CA GLU A 9 20.24 -4.85 13.58
C GLU A 9 19.39 -5.64 12.58
N PRO A 10 19.02 -5.03 11.43
CA PRO A 10 18.34 -5.73 10.36
C PRO A 10 19.22 -6.85 9.81
N PRO A 11 18.64 -7.97 9.37
CA PRO A 11 19.39 -9.11 8.81
C PRO A 11 20.00 -8.81 7.42
N ILE A 12 19.67 -7.68 6.83
CA ILE A 12 20.05 -7.26 5.49
C ILE A 12 20.40 -5.78 5.54
N GLU A 13 21.34 -5.35 4.72
CA GLU A 13 21.66 -3.93 4.55
C GLU A 13 20.43 -3.15 4.05
N MET A 14 20.14 -2.05 4.74
CA MET A 14 18.97 -1.23 4.46
C MET A 14 19.38 0.05 3.72
N PRO A 15 18.56 0.56 2.81
CA PRO A 15 18.81 1.87 2.19
C PRO A 15 18.92 2.98 3.23
N PRO A 16 19.58 4.09 2.90
CA PRO A 16 19.64 5.27 3.76
C PRO A 16 18.25 5.67 4.25
N ALA A 17 18.17 6.00 5.54
CA ALA A 17 16.97 6.57 6.14
C ALA A 17 17.02 8.09 6.07
N ARG A 18 15.87 8.72 5.83
CA ARG A 18 15.74 10.17 5.90
C ARG A 18 14.39 10.58 6.48
N THR A 19 14.33 11.79 7.01
CA THR A 19 13.10 12.44 7.46
C THR A 19 12.76 13.56 6.49
N VAL A 20 11.48 13.64 6.11
CA VAL A 20 10.95 14.68 5.24
C VAL A 20 9.85 15.43 5.97
N LEU A 21 10.03 16.75 6.15
CA LEU A 21 9.00 17.63 6.68
C LEU A 21 8.04 18.04 5.56
N VAL A 22 6.81 17.55 5.62
CA VAL A 22 5.74 17.94 4.69
C VAL A 22 4.93 19.06 5.31
N PRO A 23 4.90 20.27 4.71
CA PRO A 23 4.17 21.41 5.25
C PRO A 23 2.69 21.10 5.54
N GLY A 24 2.23 21.41 6.76
CA GLY A 24 0.85 21.18 7.20
C GLY A 24 0.50 19.71 7.50
N ARG A 25 1.46 18.77 7.35
CA ARG A 25 1.21 17.35 7.63
C ARG A 25 2.12 16.76 8.71
N GLY A 26 3.40 17.13 8.75
CA GLY A 26 4.36 16.68 9.76
C GLY A 26 5.63 16.06 9.15
N GLU A 27 6.40 15.38 9.97
CA GLU A 27 7.65 14.71 9.58
C GLU A 27 7.41 13.25 9.25
N PHE A 28 7.93 12.80 8.11
CA PHE A 28 7.79 11.43 7.63
C PHE A 28 9.15 10.74 7.55
N PHE A 29 9.23 9.59 8.19
CA PHE A 29 10.36 8.66 8.00
C PHE A 29 10.19 7.90 6.68
N LEU A 30 11.24 7.83 5.90
CA LEU A 30 11.30 6.99 4.71
C LEU A 30 12.70 6.43 4.47
N ARG A 31 12.76 5.31 3.74
CA ARG A 31 13.95 4.83 3.06
C ARG A 31 14.01 5.42 1.66
N ASP A 32 15.21 5.76 1.19
CA ASP A 32 15.44 6.31 -0.14
C ASP A 32 16.78 5.78 -0.67
N THR A 33 16.73 4.96 -1.73
CA THR A 33 17.96 4.42 -2.35
C THR A 33 18.77 5.48 -3.11
N GLY A 34 18.15 6.64 -3.37
CA GLY A 34 18.71 7.62 -4.29
C GLY A 34 18.70 7.15 -5.74
N GLY A 35 19.43 7.84 -6.61
CA GLY A 35 19.52 7.54 -8.04
C GLY A 35 18.53 8.34 -8.89
N ASP A 36 18.71 8.26 -10.22
CA ASP A 36 17.96 9.05 -11.23
C ASP A 36 17.00 8.17 -12.03
N GLY A 37 16.82 6.91 -11.64
CA GLY A 37 15.90 5.98 -12.32
C GLY A 37 14.43 6.28 -12.05
N PRO A 38 13.52 5.53 -12.70
CA PRO A 38 12.09 5.64 -12.43
C PRO A 38 11.78 5.48 -10.95
N VAL A 39 10.94 6.37 -10.42
CA VAL A 39 10.64 6.42 -8.99
C VAL A 39 9.59 5.36 -8.63
N LEU A 40 9.92 4.56 -7.63
CA LEU A 40 8.99 3.66 -6.95
C LEU A 40 8.66 4.20 -5.58
N MET A 41 7.38 4.17 -5.19
CA MET A 41 6.94 4.41 -3.83
C MET A 41 6.32 3.12 -3.29
N LEU A 42 7.00 2.51 -2.32
CA LEU A 42 6.58 1.26 -1.68
C LEU A 42 5.67 1.55 -0.49
N LEU A 43 4.49 0.95 -0.48
CA LEU A 43 3.45 1.13 0.53
C LEU A 43 3.21 -0.22 1.23
N HIS A 44 3.53 -0.28 2.52
CA HIS A 44 3.50 -1.52 3.29
C HIS A 44 2.10 -1.94 3.74
N GLY A 45 1.97 -3.22 4.14
CA GLY A 45 0.75 -3.81 4.66
C GLY A 45 0.43 -3.39 6.10
N TRP A 46 -0.75 -3.83 6.57
CA TRP A 46 -1.18 -3.69 7.95
C TRP A 46 -0.29 -4.52 8.89
N LEU A 47 -0.12 -4.11 10.14
CA LEU A 47 0.69 -4.73 11.21
C LEU A 47 2.21 -4.66 11.04
N VAL A 48 2.70 -4.35 9.86
CA VAL A 48 4.14 -4.22 9.57
C VAL A 48 4.51 -2.76 9.30
N ASN A 49 5.78 -2.49 9.05
CA ASN A 49 6.29 -1.21 8.57
C ASN A 49 7.03 -1.40 7.23
N ALA A 50 7.56 -0.33 6.68
CA ALA A 50 8.26 -0.37 5.40
C ALA A 50 9.45 -1.33 5.42
N ASP A 51 10.24 -1.29 6.50
CA ASP A 51 11.43 -2.14 6.62
C ASP A 51 11.05 -3.62 6.69
N LEU A 52 10.05 -4.00 7.48
CA LEU A 52 9.59 -5.38 7.56
C LEU A 52 8.99 -5.89 6.25
N ASN A 53 8.23 -5.04 5.57
CA ASN A 53 7.57 -5.44 4.33
C ASN A 53 8.55 -5.59 3.17
N TRP A 54 9.55 -4.70 3.09
CA TRP A 54 10.32 -4.49 1.86
C TRP A 54 11.82 -4.75 1.98
N CYS A 55 12.35 -5.14 3.16
CA CYS A 55 13.80 -5.32 3.35
C CYS A 55 14.45 -6.18 2.26
N GLY A 56 13.83 -7.28 1.87
CA GLY A 56 14.38 -8.15 0.84
C GLY A 56 14.19 -7.66 -0.60
N ALA A 57 13.40 -6.60 -0.83
CA ALA A 57 13.15 -6.06 -2.16
C ALA A 57 14.05 -4.87 -2.52
N TYR A 58 14.50 -4.08 -1.54
CA TYR A 58 15.24 -2.83 -1.79
C TYR A 58 16.42 -3.01 -2.73
N ALA A 59 17.33 -3.94 -2.43
CA ALA A 59 18.53 -4.17 -3.22
C ALA A 59 18.19 -4.63 -4.65
N ALA A 60 17.23 -5.54 -4.80
CA ALA A 60 16.83 -6.05 -6.10
C ALA A 60 16.23 -4.94 -6.99
N LEU A 61 15.40 -4.07 -6.42
CA LEU A 61 14.80 -2.95 -7.13
C LEU A 61 15.82 -1.88 -7.51
N ALA A 62 16.74 -1.54 -6.58
CA ALA A 62 17.81 -0.58 -6.85
C ALA A 62 18.78 -1.10 -7.93
N LEU A 63 19.16 -2.38 -7.87
CA LEU A 63 20.00 -3.01 -8.90
C LEU A 63 19.31 -3.07 -10.27
N ALA A 64 17.99 -3.13 -10.30
CA ALA A 64 17.20 -3.05 -11.53
C ALA A 64 17.09 -1.61 -12.08
N GLY A 65 17.72 -0.62 -11.44
CA GLY A 65 17.81 0.76 -11.90
C GLY A 65 16.67 1.67 -11.43
N TYR A 66 15.85 1.26 -10.46
CA TYR A 66 14.81 2.10 -9.88
C TYR A 66 15.34 2.93 -8.72
N ARG A 67 14.84 4.15 -8.57
CA ARG A 67 14.91 4.88 -7.31
C ARG A 67 13.76 4.44 -6.41
N VAL A 68 14.08 3.87 -5.26
CA VAL A 68 13.10 3.25 -4.36
C VAL A 68 12.90 4.12 -3.13
N LEU A 69 11.68 4.55 -2.91
CA LEU A 69 11.23 5.17 -1.67
C LEU A 69 10.28 4.21 -0.95
N ALA A 70 10.40 4.11 0.37
CA ALA A 70 9.47 3.35 1.20
C ALA A 70 9.13 4.14 2.45
N ILE A 71 7.85 4.46 2.62
CA ILE A 71 7.34 5.26 3.73
C ILE A 71 6.74 4.38 4.81
N ASP A 72 6.97 4.73 6.07
CA ASP A 72 6.16 4.20 7.18
C ASP A 72 4.84 4.97 7.26
N HIS A 73 3.71 4.28 7.09
CA HIS A 73 2.40 4.89 7.24
C HIS A 73 2.17 5.41 8.66
N ARG A 74 1.32 6.43 8.80
CA ARG A 74 0.90 6.90 10.13
C ARG A 74 0.46 5.72 11.00
N GLY A 75 0.76 5.75 12.28
CA GLY A 75 0.47 4.67 13.23
C GLY A 75 1.37 3.45 13.15
N HIS A 76 2.18 3.30 12.09
CA HIS A 76 3.06 2.16 11.86
C HIS A 76 4.53 2.57 11.92
N GLY A 77 5.38 1.66 12.36
CA GLY A 77 6.83 1.83 12.38
C GLY A 77 7.28 3.16 13.02
N ARG A 78 7.99 3.97 12.24
CA ARG A 78 8.47 5.32 12.58
C ARG A 78 7.57 6.43 12.01
N GLY A 79 6.43 6.06 11.43
CA GLY A 79 5.46 7.00 10.84
C GLY A 79 4.80 7.90 11.88
N LEU A 80 4.06 8.89 11.42
CA LEU A 80 3.35 9.87 12.25
C LEU A 80 2.45 9.22 13.33
N ARG A 81 2.32 9.90 14.46
CA ARG A 81 1.40 9.55 15.57
C ARG A 81 0.39 10.66 15.81
N PRO A 82 -0.51 10.94 14.84
CA PRO A 82 -1.49 12.00 15.01
C PRO A 82 -2.53 11.62 16.08
N LEU A 83 -3.08 12.63 16.75
CA LEU A 83 -4.16 12.41 17.73
C LEU A 83 -5.53 12.21 17.08
N VAL A 84 -5.65 12.46 15.77
CA VAL A 84 -6.87 12.23 14.99
C VAL A 84 -7.04 10.75 14.63
N ALA A 85 -8.26 10.38 14.27
CA ALA A 85 -8.57 9.01 13.85
C ALA A 85 -7.77 8.63 12.59
N PHE A 86 -7.32 7.38 12.53
CA PHE A 86 -6.63 6.83 11.37
C PHE A 86 -7.58 6.73 10.15
N ARG A 87 -7.09 7.19 8.98
CA ARG A 87 -7.80 7.04 7.71
C ARG A 87 -6.83 6.62 6.61
N LEU A 88 -7.25 5.70 5.74
CA LEU A 88 -6.46 5.28 4.58
C LEU A 88 -6.24 6.44 3.59
N THR A 89 -7.22 7.34 3.46
CA THR A 89 -7.10 8.56 2.63
C THR A 89 -6.02 9.51 3.14
N ASP A 90 -5.83 9.58 4.45
CA ASP A 90 -4.73 10.38 5.02
C ASP A 90 -3.37 9.77 4.70
N CYS A 91 -3.24 8.43 4.67
CA CYS A 91 -2.01 7.76 4.25
C CYS A 91 -1.69 8.05 2.77
N ALA A 92 -2.71 8.05 1.91
CA ALA A 92 -2.56 8.42 0.50
C ALA A 92 -2.09 9.87 0.34
N ALA A 93 -2.70 10.80 1.08
CA ALA A 93 -2.33 12.22 1.06
C ALA A 93 -0.94 12.48 1.68
N ASP A 94 -0.53 11.71 2.70
CA ASP A 94 0.81 11.77 3.29
C ASP A 94 1.89 11.40 2.27
N MET A 95 1.72 10.26 1.61
CA MET A 95 2.60 9.78 0.56
C MET A 95 2.70 10.79 -0.60
N ALA A 96 1.57 11.31 -1.07
CA ALA A 96 1.54 12.33 -2.11
C ALA A 96 2.25 13.62 -1.67
N GLY A 97 2.06 14.04 -0.42
CA GLY A 97 2.77 15.17 0.18
C GLY A 97 4.28 14.97 0.20
N VAL A 98 4.76 13.76 0.54
CA VAL A 98 6.19 13.41 0.50
C VAL A 98 6.75 13.53 -0.91
N LEU A 99 6.10 12.94 -1.93
CA LEU A 99 6.56 13.00 -3.32
C LEU A 99 6.64 14.46 -3.83
N ARG A 100 5.62 15.27 -3.55
CA ARG A 100 5.61 16.70 -3.93
C ARG A 100 6.70 17.49 -3.21
N THR A 101 6.89 17.27 -1.91
CA THR A 101 7.94 17.96 -1.12
C THR A 101 9.33 17.62 -1.61
N LEU A 102 9.55 16.39 -2.07
CA LEU A 102 10.83 15.97 -2.65
C LEU A 102 11.02 16.45 -4.10
N GLY A 103 10.02 17.04 -4.72
CA GLY A 103 10.07 17.48 -6.13
C GLY A 103 10.28 16.32 -7.10
N LEU A 104 9.79 15.12 -6.77
CA LEU A 104 9.98 13.93 -7.58
C LEU A 104 8.94 13.86 -8.71
N PRO A 105 9.29 13.24 -9.85
CA PRO A 105 8.32 12.93 -10.88
C PRO A 105 7.25 11.97 -10.35
N PRO A 106 6.10 11.85 -11.04
CA PRO A 106 5.10 10.85 -10.69
C PRO A 106 5.71 9.46 -10.55
N ALA A 107 5.36 8.76 -9.46
CA ALA A 107 5.94 7.48 -9.08
C ALA A 107 5.04 6.30 -9.45
N ILE A 108 5.64 5.15 -9.74
CA ILE A 108 4.90 3.87 -9.72
C ILE A 108 4.70 3.48 -8.26
N LEU A 109 3.45 3.36 -7.83
CA LEU A 109 3.12 2.93 -6.48
C LEU A 109 3.10 1.40 -6.40
N VAL A 110 3.89 0.84 -5.49
CA VAL A 110 3.91 -0.59 -5.21
C VAL A 110 3.22 -0.81 -3.87
N GLY A 111 1.98 -1.27 -3.91
CA GLY A 111 1.16 -1.43 -2.70
C GLY A 111 0.95 -2.89 -2.32
N TYR A 112 1.30 -3.25 -1.07
CA TYR A 112 1.05 -4.58 -0.54
C TYR A 112 -0.09 -4.56 0.48
N SER A 113 -1.11 -5.43 0.31
CA SER A 113 -2.23 -5.57 1.26
C SER A 113 -2.90 -4.22 1.54
N MET A 114 -2.87 -3.69 2.76
CA MET A 114 -3.35 -2.34 3.11
C MET A 114 -2.68 -1.27 2.25
N GLY A 115 -1.39 -1.39 1.96
CA GLY A 115 -0.68 -0.48 1.05
C GLY A 115 -1.27 -0.47 -0.35
N GLY A 116 -1.84 -1.58 -0.81
CA GLY A 116 -2.58 -1.66 -2.08
C GLY A 116 -3.90 -0.87 -2.05
N ALA A 117 -4.62 -0.88 -0.94
CA ALA A 117 -5.80 -0.02 -0.75
C ALA A 117 -5.41 1.48 -0.75
N ILE A 118 -4.30 1.81 -0.08
CA ILE A 118 -3.75 3.17 -0.06
C ILE A 118 -3.33 3.61 -1.47
N ALA A 119 -2.66 2.72 -2.24
CA ALA A 119 -2.26 3.01 -3.62
C ALA A 119 -3.46 3.29 -4.54
N GLN A 120 -4.55 2.52 -4.40
CA GLN A 120 -5.80 2.75 -5.14
C GLN A 120 -6.40 4.13 -4.80
N LEU A 121 -6.46 4.50 -3.51
CA LEU A 121 -6.92 5.81 -3.07
C LEU A 121 -6.01 6.94 -3.58
N ALA A 122 -4.69 6.75 -3.55
CA ALA A 122 -3.74 7.72 -4.07
C ALA A 122 -3.92 7.95 -5.59
N ALA A 123 -4.14 6.90 -6.36
CA ALA A 123 -4.40 7.02 -7.80
C ALA A 123 -5.71 7.78 -8.10
N ARG A 124 -6.73 7.66 -7.24
CA ARG A 124 -7.97 8.41 -7.35
C ARG A 124 -7.83 9.88 -6.92
N ASP A 125 -7.22 10.11 -5.74
CA ASP A 125 -7.28 11.41 -5.06
C ASP A 125 -6.06 12.30 -5.38
N HIS A 126 -4.94 11.71 -5.86
CA HIS A 126 -3.67 12.38 -6.13
C HIS A 126 -3.03 11.89 -7.45
N PRO A 127 -3.78 11.90 -8.59
CA PRO A 127 -3.29 11.34 -9.86
C PRO A 127 -2.04 12.06 -10.39
N ASP A 128 -1.80 13.30 -9.97
CA ASP A 128 -0.64 14.12 -10.36
C ASP A 128 0.70 13.55 -9.91
N VAL A 129 0.72 12.70 -8.88
CA VAL A 129 1.95 12.06 -8.36
C VAL A 129 2.03 10.56 -8.66
N VAL A 130 1.09 10.00 -9.42
CA VAL A 130 0.99 8.56 -9.69
C VAL A 130 1.19 8.27 -11.17
N ALA A 131 2.28 7.60 -11.53
CA ALA A 131 2.57 7.16 -12.90
C ALA A 131 1.96 5.80 -13.24
N GLY A 132 1.76 4.94 -12.25
CA GLY A 132 1.20 3.60 -12.42
C GLY A 132 1.07 2.87 -11.10
N LEU A 133 0.45 1.68 -11.14
CA LEU A 133 0.21 0.84 -9.96
C LEU A 133 0.79 -0.57 -10.15
N VAL A 134 1.45 -1.08 -9.10
CA VAL A 134 1.69 -2.51 -8.91
C VAL A 134 1.05 -2.90 -7.58
N LEU A 135 -0.01 -3.69 -7.62
CA LEU A 135 -0.80 -4.07 -6.46
C LEU A 135 -0.58 -5.55 -6.14
N SER A 136 -0.27 -5.87 -4.88
CA SER A 136 0.05 -7.24 -4.48
C SER A 136 -0.63 -7.62 -3.17
N GLY A 137 -1.14 -8.85 -3.06
CA GLY A 137 -1.79 -9.35 -1.84
C GLY A 137 -2.93 -8.46 -1.36
N THR A 138 -3.67 -7.81 -2.26
CA THR A 138 -4.70 -6.82 -1.96
C THR A 138 -5.97 -7.06 -2.78
N ALA A 139 -7.02 -6.32 -2.48
CA ALA A 139 -8.33 -6.45 -3.13
C ALA A 139 -9.00 -5.07 -3.31
N GLN A 140 -10.09 -5.06 -4.04
CA GLN A 140 -10.93 -3.85 -4.18
C GLN A 140 -11.82 -3.58 -2.94
N HIS A 141 -11.99 -4.52 -2.02
CA HIS A 141 -12.70 -4.35 -0.76
C HIS A 141 -12.30 -5.42 0.26
N PHE A 142 -12.62 -5.19 1.55
CA PHE A 142 -12.38 -6.13 2.67
C PHE A 142 -13.65 -6.31 3.50
N GLN A 143 -14.80 -6.51 2.83
CA GLN A 143 -16.14 -6.50 3.45
C GLN A 143 -16.84 -7.85 3.46
N GLU A 144 -16.15 -8.95 3.19
CA GLU A 144 -16.75 -10.27 3.24
C GLU A 144 -17.19 -10.69 4.66
N ALA A 145 -18.06 -11.69 4.77
CA ALA A 145 -18.58 -12.15 6.05
C ALA A 145 -17.46 -12.61 7.01
N ARG A 146 -16.41 -13.22 6.46
CA ARG A 146 -15.19 -13.63 7.18
C ARG A 146 -14.44 -12.41 7.72
N ASP A 147 -14.20 -11.43 6.84
CA ASP A 147 -13.50 -10.19 7.17
C ASP A 147 -14.26 -9.41 8.24
N ARG A 148 -15.58 -9.27 8.12
CA ARG A 148 -16.41 -8.58 9.11
C ARG A 148 -16.31 -9.17 10.52
N ARG A 149 -16.13 -10.49 10.66
CA ARG A 149 -15.88 -11.12 11.96
C ARG A 149 -14.53 -10.74 12.53
N ALA A 150 -13.49 -10.75 11.70
CA ALA A 150 -12.15 -10.31 12.09
C ALA A 150 -12.15 -8.83 12.51
N TRP A 151 -12.78 -7.96 11.71
CA TRP A 151 -12.86 -6.53 12.02
C TRP A 151 -13.66 -6.20 13.29
N ARG A 152 -14.70 -6.98 13.61
CA ARG A 152 -15.43 -6.85 14.89
C ARG A 152 -14.54 -7.21 16.09
N ALA A 153 -13.65 -8.17 15.93
CA ALA A 153 -12.70 -8.53 16.97
C ALA A 153 -11.59 -7.48 17.20
N MET A 154 -11.42 -6.52 16.29
CA MET A 154 -10.37 -5.49 16.42
C MET A 154 -10.63 -4.52 17.58
N SER A 155 -11.88 -4.24 17.95
CA SER A 155 -12.16 -3.33 19.08
C SER A 155 -11.69 -3.89 20.42
N PRO A 156 -12.01 -5.13 20.82
CA PRO A 156 -11.47 -5.72 22.06
C PRO A 156 -9.95 -5.95 21.97
N LEU A 157 -9.42 -6.34 20.80
CA LEU A 157 -7.98 -6.45 20.59
C LEU A 157 -7.27 -5.10 20.75
N GLY A 158 -7.81 -4.04 20.15
CA GLY A 158 -7.28 -2.67 20.29
C GLY A 158 -7.28 -2.21 21.75
N LEU A 159 -8.32 -2.52 22.52
CA LEU A 159 -8.37 -2.23 23.95
C LEU A 159 -7.30 -3.05 24.72
N ALA A 160 -7.15 -4.33 24.42
CA ALA A 160 -6.13 -5.16 25.05
C ALA A 160 -4.71 -4.67 24.74
N LEU A 161 -4.46 -4.28 23.49
CA LEU A 161 -3.19 -3.67 23.05
C LEU A 161 -2.95 -2.29 23.72
N ALA A 162 -3.99 -1.51 23.96
CA ALA A 162 -3.85 -0.22 24.65
C ALA A 162 -3.53 -0.37 26.15
N ILE A 163 -4.06 -1.40 26.81
CA ILE A 163 -3.87 -1.64 28.24
C ILE A 163 -2.55 -2.38 28.52
N ALA A 164 -2.22 -3.38 27.74
CA ALA A 164 -1.06 -4.25 27.96
C ALA A 164 -0.37 -4.63 26.64
N PRO A 165 0.18 -3.66 25.89
CA PRO A 165 0.74 -3.92 24.55
C PRO A 165 1.83 -4.99 24.56
N GLY A 166 2.78 -4.93 25.50
CA GLY A 166 3.86 -5.89 25.60
C GLY A 166 3.37 -7.33 25.78
N ARG A 167 2.41 -7.56 26.68
CA ARG A 167 1.86 -8.92 26.93
C ARG A 167 1.09 -9.48 25.73
N VAL A 168 0.35 -8.62 25.01
CA VAL A 168 -0.41 -9.06 23.85
C VAL A 168 0.53 -9.42 22.71
N TRP A 169 1.56 -8.61 22.46
CA TRP A 169 2.59 -8.89 21.48
C TRP A 169 3.39 -10.13 21.85
N GLU A 170 3.84 -10.25 23.10
CA GLU A 170 4.57 -11.43 23.60
C GLU A 170 3.76 -12.73 23.42
N ALA A 171 2.48 -12.72 23.80
CA ALA A 171 1.60 -13.86 23.59
C ALA A 171 1.41 -14.19 22.10
N GLY A 172 1.29 -13.18 21.24
CA GLY A 172 1.21 -13.34 19.79
C GLY A 172 2.49 -13.96 19.21
N PHE A 173 3.65 -13.44 19.60
CA PHE A 173 4.96 -13.94 19.12
C PHE A 173 5.26 -15.35 19.60
N ASN A 174 4.99 -15.67 20.88
CA ASN A 174 5.14 -17.03 21.41
C ASN A 174 4.28 -18.03 20.62
N ARG A 175 3.07 -17.61 20.22
CA ARG A 175 2.17 -18.44 19.40
C ARG A 175 2.68 -18.62 17.96
N LEU A 176 3.43 -17.68 17.44
CA LEU A 176 4.06 -17.72 16.10
C LEU A 176 5.47 -18.33 16.14
N GLY A 177 5.99 -18.72 17.31
CA GLY A 177 7.33 -19.28 17.47
C GLY A 177 8.45 -18.24 17.26
N VAL A 178 8.15 -16.93 17.34
CA VAL A 178 9.13 -15.85 17.19
C VAL A 178 9.75 -15.58 18.55
N SER A 179 11.01 -15.97 18.75
CA SER A 179 11.77 -15.69 19.98
C SER A 179 12.57 -14.39 19.85
N GLY A 180 12.57 -13.59 20.93
CA GLY A 180 13.36 -12.37 21.01
C GLY A 180 14.81 -12.58 21.45
N GLU A 181 15.47 -13.69 21.06
CA GLU A 181 16.88 -13.91 21.38
C GLU A 181 17.77 -12.80 20.84
N ALA A 182 18.57 -12.18 21.73
CA ALA A 182 19.40 -11.05 21.37
C ALA A 182 20.35 -11.40 20.20
N GLY A 183 20.41 -10.53 19.20
CA GLY A 183 21.25 -10.70 18.01
C GLY A 183 20.67 -11.55 16.89
N SER A 184 19.45 -12.06 17.05
CA SER A 184 18.78 -12.84 15.99
C SER A 184 17.93 -11.97 15.06
N ALA A 185 17.66 -12.45 13.83
CA ALA A 185 16.73 -11.80 12.90
C ALA A 185 15.32 -11.69 13.51
N SER A 186 14.94 -12.63 14.39
CA SER A 186 13.68 -12.56 15.12
C SER A 186 13.65 -11.45 16.17
N ALA A 187 14.77 -11.08 16.79
CA ALA A 187 14.85 -9.95 17.69
C ALA A 187 14.62 -8.61 16.94
N TRP A 188 15.19 -8.48 15.74
CA TRP A 188 14.94 -7.33 14.89
C TRP A 188 13.46 -7.27 14.47
N LEU A 189 12.90 -8.34 13.96
CA LEU A 189 11.48 -8.44 13.62
C LEU A 189 10.59 -8.00 14.79
N TYR A 190 10.87 -8.55 15.99
CA TYR A 190 10.15 -8.18 17.21
C TYR A 190 10.26 -6.70 17.54
N SER A 191 11.47 -6.12 17.45
CA SER A 191 11.70 -4.71 17.73
C SER A 191 10.95 -3.80 16.77
N GLU A 192 10.89 -4.15 15.48
CA GLU A 192 10.17 -3.39 14.47
C GLU A 192 8.64 -3.47 14.63
N LEU A 193 8.11 -4.63 14.99
CA LEU A 193 6.68 -4.79 15.28
C LEU A 193 6.24 -3.99 16.52
N LEU A 194 7.09 -3.90 17.56
CA LEU A 194 6.82 -3.08 18.75
C LEU A 194 6.81 -1.57 18.48
N ARG A 195 7.34 -1.10 17.35
CA ARG A 195 7.27 0.32 16.96
C ARG A 195 5.87 0.76 16.57
N ASN A 196 4.98 -0.17 16.25
CA ASN A 196 3.62 0.16 15.83
C ASN A 196 2.78 0.69 17.00
N SER A 197 1.91 1.66 16.73
CA SER A 197 0.92 2.15 17.69
C SER A 197 -0.25 1.17 17.78
N PRO A 198 -0.50 0.55 18.95
CA PRO A 198 -1.62 -0.39 19.09
C PRO A 198 -2.98 0.22 18.76
N ARG A 199 -3.19 1.48 19.13
CA ARG A 199 -4.39 2.23 18.80
C ARG A 199 -4.57 2.36 17.30
N ASP A 200 -3.53 2.84 16.62
CA ASP A 200 -3.60 3.11 15.19
C ASP A 200 -3.71 1.81 14.38
N LEU A 201 -3.10 0.72 14.84
CA LEU A 201 -3.30 -0.61 14.24
C LEU A 201 -4.77 -1.05 14.29
N ALA A 202 -5.43 -0.86 15.44
CA ALA A 202 -6.85 -1.20 15.56
C ALA A 202 -7.75 -0.29 14.71
N GLU A 203 -7.40 0.99 14.61
CA GLU A 203 -8.11 1.95 13.75
C GLU A 203 -7.88 1.64 12.26
N ALA A 204 -6.65 1.31 11.87
CA ALA A 204 -6.30 0.91 10.50
C ALA A 204 -7.08 -0.35 10.07
N GLY A 205 -7.18 -1.35 10.95
CA GLY A 205 -7.99 -2.54 10.68
C GLY A 205 -9.46 -2.20 10.45
N ARG A 206 -10.04 -1.28 11.24
CA ARG A 206 -11.43 -0.82 11.05
C ARG A 206 -11.63 -0.07 9.73
N GLU A 207 -10.68 0.79 9.36
CA GLU A 207 -10.71 1.52 8.09
C GLU A 207 -10.55 0.58 6.90
N LEU A 208 -9.65 -0.41 7.01
CA LEU A 208 -9.49 -1.44 5.99
C LEU A 208 -10.81 -2.23 5.79
N GLY A 209 -11.50 -2.57 6.90
CA GLY A 209 -12.81 -3.21 6.84
C GLY A 209 -13.94 -2.37 6.23
N ARG A 210 -13.74 -1.05 6.07
CA ARG A 210 -14.67 -0.13 5.40
C ARG A 210 -14.28 0.16 3.96
N PHE A 211 -13.02 -0.13 3.59
CA PHE A 211 -12.51 0.17 2.26
C PHE A 211 -13.29 -0.57 1.19
N ASP A 212 -13.71 0.19 0.17
CA ASP A 212 -14.40 -0.32 -1.01
C ASP A 212 -14.10 0.59 -2.21
N SER A 213 -13.33 0.08 -3.17
CA SER A 213 -12.99 0.78 -4.40
C SER A 213 -13.89 0.40 -5.59
N ARG A 214 -14.74 -0.61 -5.45
CA ARG A 214 -15.61 -1.11 -6.53
C ARG A 214 -16.41 -0.04 -7.26
N PRO A 215 -16.94 1.00 -6.57
CA PRO A 215 -17.74 2.03 -7.24
C PRO A 215 -16.98 2.90 -8.24
N TRP A 216 -15.64 2.99 -8.11
CA TRP A 216 -14.82 3.93 -8.87
C TRP A 216 -13.54 3.33 -9.47
N LEU A 217 -13.16 2.12 -9.09
CA LEU A 217 -11.88 1.52 -9.48
C LEU A 217 -11.72 1.40 -11.00
N SER A 218 -12.77 1.02 -11.71
CA SER A 218 -12.78 0.90 -13.17
C SER A 218 -12.70 2.24 -13.90
N GLU A 219 -12.81 3.36 -13.20
CA GLU A 219 -12.65 4.69 -13.77
C GLU A 219 -11.19 5.13 -13.84
N LEU A 220 -10.30 4.48 -13.10
CA LEU A 220 -8.87 4.78 -13.12
C LEU A 220 -8.28 4.51 -14.51
N ARG A 221 -7.56 5.48 -15.04
CA ARG A 221 -6.94 5.44 -16.38
C ARG A 221 -5.43 5.58 -16.27
N LEU A 222 -4.77 4.54 -15.75
CA LEU A 222 -3.31 4.51 -15.60
C LEU A 222 -2.80 3.07 -15.80
N PRO A 223 -1.51 2.90 -16.18
CA PRO A 223 -0.89 1.59 -16.25
C PRO A 223 -0.95 0.87 -14.90
N ALA A 224 -1.39 -0.39 -14.90
CA ALA A 224 -1.50 -1.17 -13.69
C ALA A 224 -1.12 -2.64 -13.91
N ALA A 225 -0.56 -3.26 -12.88
CA ALA A 225 -0.32 -4.68 -12.78
C ALA A 225 -0.75 -5.19 -11.40
N VAL A 226 -1.15 -6.46 -11.33
CA VAL A 226 -1.42 -7.16 -10.07
C VAL A 226 -0.45 -8.31 -9.93
N VAL A 227 0.29 -8.34 -8.83
CA VAL A 227 1.10 -9.48 -8.41
C VAL A 227 0.27 -10.31 -7.43
N LEU A 228 -0.31 -11.38 -7.96
CA LEU A 228 -1.14 -12.30 -7.20
C LEU A 228 -0.27 -13.18 -6.31
N THR A 229 -0.60 -13.23 -5.03
CA THR A 229 0.01 -14.14 -4.05
C THR A 229 -0.76 -15.45 -4.03
N ALA A 230 -0.20 -16.51 -4.63
CA ALA A 230 -0.94 -17.71 -5.01
C ALA A 230 -1.43 -18.56 -3.82
N ARG A 231 -0.73 -18.48 -2.69
CA ARG A 231 -1.05 -19.24 -1.47
C ARG A 231 -1.67 -18.38 -0.37
N ASP A 232 -2.18 -17.21 -0.74
CA ASP A 232 -2.70 -16.21 0.19
C ASP A 232 -4.06 -16.60 0.78
N ALA A 233 -4.09 -16.84 2.08
CA ALA A 233 -5.31 -17.13 2.82
C ALA A 233 -5.95 -15.87 3.44
N ALA A 234 -5.21 -14.76 3.54
CA ALA A 234 -5.72 -13.49 4.07
C ALA A 234 -6.49 -12.71 3.01
N VAL A 235 -5.91 -12.61 1.81
CA VAL A 235 -6.58 -12.05 0.62
C VAL A 235 -6.59 -13.12 -0.47
N PRO A 236 -7.64 -13.95 -0.55
CA PRO A 236 -7.69 -15.09 -1.48
C PRO A 236 -7.38 -14.70 -2.92
N PRO A 237 -6.70 -15.57 -3.69
CA PRO A 237 -6.31 -15.31 -5.08
C PRO A 237 -7.46 -14.86 -5.99
N GLU A 238 -8.67 -15.35 -5.74
CA GLU A 238 -9.88 -14.97 -6.50
C GLU A 238 -10.14 -13.46 -6.41
N ARG A 239 -10.01 -12.89 -5.21
CA ARG A 239 -10.23 -11.45 -4.98
C ARG A 239 -9.15 -10.58 -5.65
N GLN A 240 -7.92 -11.10 -5.73
CA GLN A 240 -6.83 -10.44 -6.43
C GLN A 240 -7.05 -10.49 -7.96
N ARG A 241 -7.63 -11.58 -8.49
CA ARG A 241 -8.04 -11.68 -9.91
C ARG A 241 -9.20 -10.74 -10.24
N GLU A 242 -10.18 -10.61 -9.35
CA GLU A 242 -11.27 -9.65 -9.49
C GLU A 242 -10.73 -8.21 -9.54
N LEU A 243 -9.77 -7.87 -8.67
CA LEU A 243 -9.09 -6.58 -8.69
C LEU A 243 -8.39 -6.33 -10.02
N ALA A 244 -7.63 -7.32 -10.55
CA ALA A 244 -6.95 -7.21 -11.83
C ALA A 244 -7.93 -6.99 -12.98
N THR A 245 -9.03 -7.72 -12.99
CA THR A 245 -10.10 -7.59 -13.99
C THR A 245 -10.73 -6.20 -13.95
N ALA A 246 -11.08 -5.71 -12.76
CA ALA A 246 -11.71 -4.39 -12.60
C ALA A 246 -10.81 -3.22 -13.03
N LEU A 247 -9.49 -3.37 -12.86
CA LEU A 247 -8.48 -2.40 -13.31
C LEU A 247 -8.08 -2.56 -14.78
N GLY A 248 -8.44 -3.67 -15.43
CA GLY A 248 -7.86 -4.04 -16.72
C GLY A 248 -6.34 -4.27 -16.64
N ALA A 249 -5.86 -4.68 -15.47
CA ALA A 249 -4.44 -4.84 -15.16
C ALA A 249 -3.90 -6.21 -15.61
N LYS A 250 -2.63 -6.26 -16.01
CA LYS A 250 -1.94 -7.54 -16.22
C LYS A 250 -1.74 -8.26 -14.89
N LEU A 251 -1.87 -9.59 -14.92
CA LEU A 251 -1.73 -10.44 -13.74
C LEU A 251 -0.41 -11.20 -13.81
N PHE A 252 0.34 -11.17 -12.71
CA PHE A 252 1.58 -11.92 -12.49
C PHE A 252 1.41 -12.76 -11.23
N GLU A 253 1.91 -13.98 -11.19
CA GLU A 253 1.65 -14.89 -10.07
C GLU A 253 2.92 -15.22 -9.31
N ALA A 254 2.96 -14.87 -8.02
CA ALA A 254 4.03 -15.18 -7.08
C ALA A 254 3.63 -16.35 -6.19
N PRO A 255 4.44 -17.41 -6.05
CA PRO A 255 4.11 -18.61 -5.30
C PRO A 255 4.35 -18.42 -3.78
N ILE A 256 3.85 -17.34 -3.22
CA ILE A 256 3.97 -17.00 -1.79
C ILE A 256 2.60 -16.91 -1.10
N ASP A 257 2.58 -17.01 0.22
CA ASP A 257 1.44 -16.64 1.04
C ASP A 257 1.51 -15.17 1.51
N HIS A 258 0.48 -14.72 2.25
CA HIS A 258 0.37 -13.31 2.67
C HIS A 258 1.52 -12.85 3.58
N LEU A 259 2.06 -13.70 4.44
CA LEU A 259 3.12 -13.33 5.37
C LEU A 259 4.52 -13.49 4.77
N GLN A 260 4.65 -14.32 3.74
CA GLN A 260 5.92 -14.58 3.06
C GLN A 260 6.47 -13.36 2.30
N ILE A 261 5.74 -12.27 2.20
CA ILE A 261 6.32 -11.01 1.71
C ILE A 261 7.53 -10.56 2.55
N THR A 262 7.59 -10.94 3.80
CA THR A 262 8.69 -10.59 4.71
C THR A 262 9.90 -11.54 4.61
N THR A 263 9.74 -12.73 4.04
CA THR A 263 10.76 -13.78 4.02
C THR A 263 10.93 -14.46 2.66
N GLY A 264 9.90 -14.47 1.82
CA GLY A 264 9.86 -15.14 0.52
C GLY A 264 10.27 -14.25 -0.65
N TRP A 265 11.12 -13.26 -0.43
CA TRP A 265 11.51 -12.29 -1.47
C TRP A 265 12.25 -12.92 -2.66
N GLN A 266 12.88 -14.05 -2.47
CA GLN A 266 13.56 -14.77 -3.55
C GLN A 266 12.57 -15.24 -4.63
N GLU A 267 11.37 -15.64 -4.21
CA GLU A 267 10.27 -16.05 -5.09
C GLU A 267 9.44 -14.85 -5.57
N TYR A 268 9.34 -13.80 -4.74
CA TYR A 268 8.52 -12.63 -5.01
C TYR A 268 9.19 -11.60 -5.94
N ASN A 269 10.47 -11.27 -5.70
CA ASN A 269 11.15 -10.19 -6.42
C ASN A 269 11.21 -10.37 -7.94
N PRO A 270 11.46 -11.57 -8.50
CA PRO A 270 11.43 -11.74 -9.95
C PRO A 270 10.09 -11.37 -10.57
N VAL A 271 8.99 -11.76 -9.92
CA VAL A 271 7.62 -11.48 -10.36
C VAL A 271 7.29 -10.00 -10.21
N LEU A 272 7.71 -9.37 -9.11
CA LEU A 272 7.57 -7.93 -8.90
C LEU A 272 8.30 -7.13 -9.98
N LEU A 273 9.52 -7.51 -10.33
CA LEU A 273 10.32 -6.85 -11.37
C LEU A 273 9.69 -6.99 -12.77
N GLU A 274 9.06 -8.13 -13.07
CA GLU A 274 8.34 -8.34 -14.31
C GLU A 274 7.09 -7.45 -14.39
N ALA A 275 6.32 -7.38 -13.30
CA ALA A 275 5.16 -6.51 -13.19
C ALA A 275 5.53 -5.02 -13.34
N LEU A 276 6.61 -4.58 -12.69
CA LEU A 276 7.13 -3.22 -12.78
C LEU A 276 7.55 -2.86 -14.21
N ARG A 277 8.28 -3.76 -14.91
CA ARG A 277 8.66 -3.55 -16.32
C ARG A 277 7.42 -3.37 -17.19
N SER A 278 6.41 -4.20 -17.03
CA SER A 278 5.16 -4.09 -17.78
C SER A 278 4.43 -2.75 -17.56
N VAL A 279 4.41 -2.25 -16.30
CA VAL A 279 3.82 -0.95 -15.99
C VAL A 279 4.65 0.18 -16.59
N LEU A 280 5.97 0.14 -16.46
CA LEU A 280 6.87 1.16 -17.01
C LEU A 280 6.77 1.26 -18.53
N GLU A 281 6.79 0.16 -19.25
CA GLU A 281 6.61 0.12 -20.71
C GLU A 281 5.27 0.75 -21.13
N SER A 282 4.21 0.46 -20.40
CA SER A 282 2.88 1.03 -20.65
C SER A 282 2.83 2.54 -20.37
N THR A 283 3.55 3.00 -19.34
CA THR A 283 3.66 4.43 -19.00
C THR A 283 4.38 5.20 -20.10
N VAL A 284 5.50 4.67 -20.60
CA VAL A 284 6.26 5.28 -21.70
C VAL A 284 5.43 5.32 -22.99
N SER A 285 4.74 4.23 -23.31
CA SER A 285 3.87 4.15 -24.50
C SER A 285 2.71 5.16 -24.46
N ALA A 286 2.12 5.39 -23.28
CA ALA A 286 1.05 6.38 -23.10
C ALA A 286 1.55 7.82 -23.27
N GLN A 287 2.78 8.12 -22.89
CA GLN A 287 3.40 9.43 -23.08
C GLN A 287 3.80 9.71 -24.54
N THR A 288 4.22 8.67 -25.27
CA THR A 288 4.65 8.81 -26.68
C THR A 288 3.49 8.80 -27.65
N ASN A 289 2.33 8.26 -27.29
CA ASN A 289 1.13 8.20 -28.14
C ASN A 289 -0.12 8.59 -27.33
N PRO A 290 -0.28 9.87 -26.96
CA PRO A 290 -1.42 10.31 -26.20
C PRO A 290 -2.70 10.05 -27.01
N LYS A 291 -3.62 9.25 -26.43
CA LYS A 291 -4.94 9.00 -27.01
C LYS A 291 -5.61 10.38 -27.22
N PRO A 292 -6.17 10.68 -28.41
CA PRO A 292 -6.85 11.96 -28.63
C PRO A 292 -7.95 12.13 -27.56
N ALA A 293 -7.98 13.32 -26.95
CA ALA A 293 -9.06 13.69 -26.04
C ALA A 293 -10.39 13.44 -26.74
N LEU A 294 -11.32 12.80 -26.06
CA LEU A 294 -12.69 12.65 -26.56
C LEU A 294 -13.21 14.06 -26.82
N ASP A 295 -13.56 14.33 -28.09
CA ASP A 295 -14.12 15.60 -28.53
C ASP A 295 -15.45 15.85 -27.80
N GLU A 296 -15.43 16.72 -26.80
CA GLU A 296 -16.63 17.16 -26.07
C GLU A 296 -17.54 18.06 -26.92
N SER A 297 -17.25 18.23 -28.21
CA SER A 297 -18.02 19.08 -29.14
C SER A 297 -19.14 18.37 -29.89
N ALA A 298 -19.65 17.24 -29.41
CA ALA A 298 -20.88 16.66 -29.96
C ALA A 298 -22.08 17.56 -29.60
N PRO A 299 -22.78 18.14 -30.58
CA PRO A 299 -23.88 19.07 -30.30
C PRO A 299 -25.04 18.32 -29.61
N ALA A 300 -25.51 18.90 -28.51
CA ALA A 300 -26.72 18.45 -27.83
C ALA A 300 -27.86 18.36 -28.84
N HIS A 301 -28.40 17.16 -29.05
CA HIS A 301 -29.64 16.94 -29.80
C HIS A 301 -30.73 17.81 -29.16
N LYS A 302 -31.15 18.85 -29.92
CA LYS A 302 -32.35 19.61 -29.59
C LYS A 302 -33.53 18.63 -29.67
N SER A 303 -34.16 18.37 -28.54
CA SER A 303 -35.46 17.73 -28.44
C SER A 303 -36.48 18.66 -29.16
N GLU A 304 -37.03 18.21 -30.28
CA GLU A 304 -38.15 18.84 -30.91
C GLU A 304 -39.34 18.78 -29.95
N ALA A 305 -39.89 19.98 -29.65
CA ALA A 305 -41.12 20.12 -28.88
C ALA A 305 -42.29 19.59 -29.69
N ALA A 306 -43.10 18.75 -29.09
CA ALA A 306 -44.39 18.31 -29.58
C ALA A 306 -45.37 19.52 -29.63
N PRO A 307 -46.31 19.62 -30.63
CA PRO A 307 -47.23 20.73 -30.71
C PRO A 307 -48.30 20.65 -29.63
N GLU A 308 -48.62 21.80 -29.03
CA GLU A 308 -49.74 22.05 -28.14
C GLU A 308 -51.06 21.76 -28.86
N GLU A 309 -51.87 20.84 -28.36
CA GLU A 309 -53.28 20.73 -28.70
C GLU A 309 -54.09 21.74 -27.86
N SER A 310 -54.78 22.63 -28.55
CA SER A 310 -55.76 23.58 -28.00
C SER A 310 -56.98 22.84 -27.46
N PRO A 311 -57.59 23.29 -26.35
CA PRO A 311 -58.87 22.75 -25.89
C PRO A 311 -60.04 23.38 -26.64
N VAL A 312 -60.93 22.57 -27.18
CA VAL A 312 -62.24 22.96 -27.64
C VAL A 312 -63.29 22.54 -26.60
N ARG A 313 -63.91 23.58 -26.03
CA ARG A 313 -65.22 23.64 -25.32
C ARG A 313 -65.47 22.73 -24.11
#